data_11cb47feca38a5eceee794485b35a4d1
#
_entry.id   11cb47feca38a5eceee794485b35a4d1
#
_cell.length_a   1.000
_cell.length_b   1.000
_cell.length_c   1.000
_cell.angle_alpha   90.00
_cell.angle_beta   90.00
_cell.angle_gamma   90.00
#
_symmetry.space_group_name_H-M   'P 1'
#
loop_
_entity.id
_entity.type
_entity.pdbx_description
1 polymer ?
#
loop_
_entity_poly.entity_id
_entity_poly.type
_entity_poly.pdbx_seq_one_letter_code
_entity_poly.pdbx_strand_id
1 'polypeptide(L)'
;MPHLAMAFAISHPGVTSALLGPRTMEQLDDLLAGVDVVLSDDVLDRIDEIVPPGTDIGTLDQAQAYVPPAIQKTELRRRPLNERSAA
;
A
#
# COMPACT_ATOMS: atom_id res chain seq x y z
N MET A 1 8.02 -10.38 1.18
CA MET A 1 7.09 -9.54 1.94
C MET A 1 7.41 -8.05 1.95
N PRO A 2 8.66 -7.63 2.22
CA PRO A 2 8.93 -6.19 2.21
C PRO A 2 8.58 -5.52 0.89
N HIS A 3 8.81 -6.18 -0.22
CA HIS A 3 8.49 -5.60 -1.54
C HIS A 3 6.99 -5.42 -1.72
N LEU A 4 6.20 -6.40 -1.26
CA LEU A 4 4.75 -6.29 -1.36
C LEU A 4 4.22 -5.13 -0.53
N ALA A 5 4.69 -5.01 0.71
CA ALA A 5 4.23 -3.94 1.60
C ALA A 5 4.59 -2.56 1.05
N MET A 6 5.81 -2.40 0.55
CA MET A 6 6.26 -1.14 -0.01
C MET A 6 5.47 -0.79 -1.28
N ALA A 7 5.30 -1.78 -2.17
CA ALA A 7 4.55 -1.56 -3.40
C ALA A 7 3.09 -1.23 -3.12
N PHE A 8 2.51 -1.84 -2.09
CA PHE A 8 1.14 -1.53 -1.69
C PHE A 8 1.01 -0.08 -1.25
N ALA A 9 1.95 0.38 -0.40
CA ALA A 9 1.88 1.73 0.14
C ALA A 9 1.93 2.78 -0.98
N ILE A 10 2.82 2.61 -1.94
CA ILE A 10 2.98 3.61 -3.00
C ILE A 10 1.97 3.46 -4.13
N SER A 11 1.10 2.45 -4.08
CA SER A 11 0.03 2.31 -5.06
C SER A 11 -1.07 3.36 -4.87
N HIS A 12 -1.14 3.97 -3.71
CA HIS A 12 -2.17 4.97 -3.42
C HIS A 12 -1.72 6.35 -3.92
N PRO A 13 -2.58 7.06 -4.69
CA PRO A 13 -2.20 8.36 -5.25
C PRO A 13 -1.90 9.42 -4.20
N GLY A 14 -2.42 9.26 -2.97
CA GLY A 14 -2.16 10.21 -1.89
C GLY A 14 -0.78 10.06 -1.26
N VAL A 15 -0.04 9.01 -1.61
CA VAL A 15 1.28 8.76 -1.05
C VAL A 15 2.34 9.29 -2.00
N THR A 16 3.11 10.26 -1.55
CA THR A 16 4.18 10.86 -2.35
C THR A 16 5.45 10.03 -2.26
N SER A 17 5.77 9.56 -1.05
CA SER A 17 6.95 8.74 -0.83
C SER A 17 6.74 7.90 0.41
N ALA A 18 7.56 6.86 0.55
CA ALA A 18 7.52 5.97 1.71
C ALA A 18 8.86 6.03 2.43
N LEU A 19 8.79 6.12 3.76
CA LEU A 19 9.99 6.10 4.58
C LEU A 19 10.38 4.66 4.87
N LEU A 20 11.64 4.33 4.64
CA LEU A 20 12.16 3.00 4.89
C LEU A 20 13.00 3.00 6.16
N GLY A 21 12.93 1.91 6.91
CA GLY A 21 13.67 1.80 8.16
C GLY A 21 14.63 0.62 8.21
N PRO A 22 15.57 0.51 7.25
CA PRO A 22 16.53 -0.58 7.30
C PRO A 22 17.53 -0.36 8.42
N ARG A 23 18.01 -1.47 9.02
CA ARG A 23 19.02 -1.43 10.05
C ARG A 23 20.38 -1.93 9.55
N THR A 24 20.38 -2.67 8.45
CA THR A 24 21.62 -3.21 7.88
C THR A 24 21.68 -2.89 6.40
N MET A 25 22.88 -2.93 5.83
CA MET A 25 23.03 -2.71 4.40
C MET A 25 22.31 -3.78 3.58
N GLU A 26 22.28 -5.00 4.09
CA GLU A 26 21.57 -6.09 3.43
C GLU A 26 20.07 -5.78 3.33
N GLN A 27 19.49 -5.28 4.43
CA GLN A 27 18.09 -4.89 4.43
C GLN A 27 17.82 -3.73 3.48
N LEU A 28 18.71 -2.76 3.44
CA LEU A 28 18.57 -1.63 2.54
C LEU A 28 18.63 -2.07 1.08
N ASP A 29 19.59 -2.93 0.73
CA ASP A 29 19.70 -3.45 -0.63
C ASP A 29 18.46 -4.21 -1.03
N ASP A 30 17.90 -5.01 -0.14
CA ASP A 30 16.67 -5.76 -0.40
C ASP A 30 15.49 -4.82 -0.65
N LEU A 31 15.34 -3.79 0.17
CA LEU A 31 14.25 -2.82 -0.01
C LEU A 31 14.39 -2.06 -1.32
N LEU A 32 15.60 -1.64 -1.67
CA LEU A 32 15.82 -0.92 -2.91
C LEU A 32 15.57 -1.79 -4.13
N ALA A 33 15.79 -3.10 -4.01
CA ALA A 33 15.50 -4.01 -5.10
C ALA A 33 14.01 -4.08 -5.43
N GLY A 34 13.15 -3.63 -4.52
CA GLY A 34 11.71 -3.67 -4.72
C GLY A 34 11.10 -2.42 -5.34
N VAL A 35 11.92 -1.43 -5.74
CA VAL A 35 11.37 -0.16 -6.24
C VAL A 35 10.63 -0.32 -7.57
N ASP A 36 10.91 -1.37 -8.31
CA ASP A 36 10.26 -1.63 -9.60
C ASP A 36 8.99 -2.47 -9.48
N VAL A 37 8.67 -2.95 -8.30
CA VAL A 37 7.53 -3.84 -8.11
C VAL A 37 6.23 -3.09 -8.35
N VAL A 38 5.38 -3.67 -9.19
CA VAL A 38 4.06 -3.14 -9.52
C VAL A 38 3.02 -4.20 -9.17
N LEU A 39 2.06 -3.85 -8.35
CA LEU A 39 0.98 -4.77 -7.99
C LEU A 39 -0.15 -4.65 -9.00
N SER A 40 -0.59 -5.80 -9.53
CA SER A 40 -1.73 -5.83 -10.42
C SER A 40 -3.02 -5.62 -9.63
N ASP A 41 -4.11 -5.32 -10.34
CA ASP A 41 -5.40 -5.17 -9.69
C ASP A 41 -5.85 -6.46 -9.01
N ASP A 42 -5.51 -7.62 -9.57
CA ASP A 42 -5.85 -8.90 -8.96
C ASP A 42 -5.21 -9.05 -7.58
N VAL A 43 -3.94 -8.65 -7.45
CA VAL A 43 -3.25 -8.71 -6.17
C VAL A 43 -3.87 -7.73 -5.18
N LEU A 44 -4.17 -6.53 -5.64
CA LEU A 44 -4.79 -5.52 -4.78
C LEU A 44 -6.20 -5.95 -4.35
N ASP A 45 -6.96 -6.59 -5.24
CA ASP A 45 -8.26 -7.13 -4.89
C ASP A 45 -8.14 -8.20 -3.82
N ARG A 46 -7.11 -9.04 -3.92
CA ARG A 46 -6.89 -10.09 -2.93
C ARG A 46 -6.55 -9.50 -1.56
N ILE A 47 -5.76 -8.44 -1.55
CA ILE A 47 -5.45 -7.73 -0.31
C ILE A 47 -6.72 -7.17 0.31
N ASP A 48 -7.59 -6.58 -0.50
CA ASP A 48 -8.85 -6.02 -0.02
C ASP A 48 -9.78 -7.10 0.54
N GLU A 49 -9.71 -8.31 0.03
CA GLU A 49 -10.48 -9.43 0.58
C GLU A 49 -9.98 -9.81 1.97
N ILE A 50 -8.66 -9.80 2.16
CA ILE A 50 -8.05 -10.20 3.42
C ILE A 50 -8.28 -9.15 4.49
N VAL A 51 -8.06 -7.89 4.14
CA VAL A 51 -8.29 -6.76 5.04
C VAL A 51 -9.05 -5.69 4.26
N PRO A 52 -10.37 -5.64 4.40
CA PRO A 52 -11.16 -4.64 3.67
C PRO A 52 -10.72 -3.22 4.00
N PRO A 53 -10.72 -2.32 3.02
CA PRO A 53 -10.30 -0.94 3.23
C PRO A 53 -11.13 -0.28 4.34
N GLY A 54 -10.45 0.47 5.19
CA GLY A 54 -11.09 1.13 6.31
C GLY A 54 -11.20 0.27 7.55
N THR A 55 -10.72 -0.97 7.49
CA THR A 55 -10.71 -1.87 8.64
C THR A 55 -9.43 -1.63 9.44
N ASP A 56 -9.59 -1.41 10.72
CA ASP A 56 -8.47 -1.21 11.62
C ASP A 56 -8.49 -2.32 12.66
N ILE A 57 -7.49 -3.17 12.60
CA ILE A 57 -7.45 -4.35 13.45
C ILE A 57 -7.38 -3.98 14.93
N GLY A 58 -6.67 -2.92 15.25
CA GLY A 58 -6.43 -2.53 16.63
C GLY A 58 -7.41 -1.56 17.21
N THR A 59 -8.35 -1.05 16.44
CA THR A 59 -9.20 -0.01 16.93
C THR A 59 -10.35 -0.52 17.77
N LEU A 60 -10.71 0.28 18.75
CA LEU A 60 -11.86 0.01 19.56
C LEU A 60 -12.98 0.99 19.30
N ASP A 61 -12.67 2.04 18.60
CA ASP A 61 -13.61 3.12 18.39
C ASP A 61 -14.34 2.92 17.08
N GLN A 62 -15.33 2.08 17.13
CA GLN A 62 -16.10 1.73 15.96
C GLN A 62 -17.18 2.74 15.63
N ALA A 63 -17.30 3.75 16.43
CA ALA A 63 -18.22 4.83 16.10
C ALA A 63 -17.77 5.57 14.86
N GLN A 64 -16.52 5.44 14.51
CA GLN A 64 -16.05 6.01 13.26
C GLN A 64 -16.48 5.14 12.12
N ALA A 65 -17.73 5.19 11.84
CA ALA A 65 -18.23 4.54 10.65
C ALA A 65 -17.79 5.26 9.39
N TYR A 66 -17.30 6.48 9.52
CA TYR A 66 -16.88 7.25 8.36
C TYR A 66 -15.56 6.74 7.79
N VAL A 67 -15.60 6.39 6.51
CA VAL A 67 -14.39 6.01 5.78
C VAL A 67 -14.19 7.06 4.70
N PRO A 68 -13.06 7.78 4.70
CA PRO A 68 -12.81 8.79 3.69
C PRO A 68 -12.87 8.21 2.28
N PRO A 69 -13.32 9.00 1.30
CA PRO A 69 -13.39 8.51 -0.09
C PRO A 69 -12.06 7.98 -0.61
N ALA A 70 -10.95 8.56 -0.20
CA ALA A 70 -9.62 8.12 -0.63
C ALA A 70 -9.31 6.69 -0.16
N ILE A 71 -10.03 6.20 0.84
CA ILE A 71 -9.86 4.83 1.32
C ILE A 71 -10.97 3.95 0.76
N GLN A 72 -12.19 4.48 0.67
CA GLN A 72 -13.36 3.72 0.30
C GLN A 72 -13.46 3.44 -1.19
N LYS A 73 -13.13 4.42 -2.01
CA LYS A 73 -13.33 4.30 -3.46
C LYS A 73 -12.07 3.76 -4.14
N THR A 74 -12.21 2.67 -4.88
CA THR A 74 -11.09 2.02 -5.54
C THR A 74 -10.36 2.95 -6.48
N GLU A 75 -11.09 3.74 -7.25
CA GLU A 75 -10.48 4.65 -8.22
C GLU A 75 -9.65 5.74 -7.56
N LEU A 76 -9.88 6.02 -6.28
CA LEU A 76 -9.10 7.00 -5.55
C LEU A 76 -7.93 6.37 -4.77
N ARG A 77 -7.94 5.05 -4.59
CA ARG A 77 -6.92 4.34 -3.82
C ARG A 77 -5.76 3.85 -4.64
N ARG A 78 -5.93 3.73 -5.94
CA ARG A 78 -4.95 3.05 -6.79
C ARG A 78 -4.45 3.97 -7.87
N ARG A 79 -3.14 4.05 -8.01
CA ARG A 79 -2.54 4.73 -9.15
C ARG A 79 -2.83 3.92 -10.42
N PRO A 80 -2.84 4.56 -11.58
CA PRO A 80 -2.85 3.82 -12.83
C PRO A 80 -1.72 2.81 -12.87
N LEU A 81 -1.94 1.67 -13.52
CA LEU A 81 -0.98 0.57 -13.50
C LEU A 81 0.42 1.00 -13.92
N ASN A 82 0.52 1.87 -14.91
CA ASN A 82 1.81 2.34 -15.40
C ASN A 82 2.50 3.34 -14.47
N GLU A 83 1.87 3.71 -13.36
CA GLU A 83 2.43 4.67 -12.41
C GLU A 83 2.61 4.08 -11.01
N ARG A 84 2.49 2.76 -10.86
CA ARG A 84 2.54 2.13 -9.53
C ARG A 84 3.94 1.82 -9.04
N SER A 85 4.92 1.88 -9.92
CA SER A 85 6.30 1.62 -9.53
C SER A 85 6.93 2.84 -8.89
N ALA A 86 7.83 2.61 -7.94
CA ALA A 86 8.61 3.68 -7.33
C ALA A 86 9.78 4.12 -8.22
N ALA A 87 10.09 3.32 -9.22
CA ALA A 87 11.21 3.61 -10.12
C ALA A 87 10.81 4.58 -11.21
#